data_6fad61903576a53243c09b4f9ee6d088
#
_entry.id   6fad61903576a53243c09b4f9ee6d088
#
_cell.length_a   1.000
_cell.length_b   1.000
_cell.length_c   1.000
_cell.angle_alpha   90.00
_cell.angle_beta   90.00
_cell.angle_gamma   90.00
#
_symmetry.space_group_name_H-M   'P 1'
#
loop_
_entity.id
_entity.type
_entity.pdbx_description
1 polymer ?
#
loop_
_entity_poly.entity_id
_entity_poly.type
_entity_poly.pdbx_seq_one_letter_code
_entity_poly.pdbx_strand_id
1 'polypeptide(L)'
;MPPLPDFLRVADGLTAATVALESTVISHGLPYPHNIQLALRLEAIVRTRGATPATIGIIGGEIVVGLDRGQIEHLATAQGVRKVSRRDLPIVLARKLDGATTVATTSWAAHQAGIQVFATGGIGGVHRTGLPAQQAWKLEAGSWKTEAGTTPASNQQPAASFLAADISADLPELAQTPILVVCAGAKAILDLPATLEWLETHGVTVVGYGTDRFPAFYNRDSGLPVDVRADTPEEVAALFRAQRRLGLPCGMLVTVPIPAEFEPPVEQMDAAISQALAEAEAQGIRGKSLTPFLLARVSELTKEVSLRANLALLENNARVGAEITLALAGS
;
A
#
# COMPACT_ATOMS: atom_id res chain seq x y z
N MET A 1 20.35 15.70 -12.37
CA MET A 1 19.21 15.81 -11.47
C MET A 1 19.18 17.23 -10.90
N PRO A 2 18.02 17.84 -10.65
CA PRO A 2 17.97 19.08 -9.87
C PRO A 2 18.57 18.81 -8.48
N PRO A 3 19.08 19.82 -7.76
CA PRO A 3 19.58 19.65 -6.41
C PRO A 3 18.48 19.10 -5.51
N LEU A 4 18.86 18.19 -4.59
CA LEU A 4 17.91 17.66 -3.61
C LEU A 4 17.38 18.79 -2.72
N PRO A 5 16.11 18.77 -2.34
CA PRO A 5 15.58 19.75 -1.40
C PRO A 5 16.33 19.71 -0.06
N ASP A 6 16.56 20.84 0.57
CA ASP A 6 17.30 20.98 1.84
C ASP A 6 16.72 20.13 3.00
N PHE A 7 15.47 19.69 2.88
CA PHE A 7 14.78 18.86 3.87
C PHE A 7 14.83 17.35 3.56
N LEU A 8 15.57 16.94 2.50
CA LEU A 8 15.72 15.55 2.08
C LEU A 8 17.17 15.13 2.19
N ARG A 9 17.48 14.29 3.16
CA ARG A 9 18.79 13.68 3.33
C ARG A 9 18.81 12.27 2.74
N VAL A 10 19.77 12.03 1.87
CA VAL A 10 19.98 10.72 1.25
C VAL A 10 21.26 10.12 1.85
N ALA A 11 21.17 8.89 2.35
CA ALA A 11 22.34 8.19 2.90
C ALA A 11 23.37 7.88 1.80
N ASP A 12 24.64 7.84 2.19
CA ASP A 12 25.71 7.41 1.31
C ASP A 12 25.56 5.95 0.89
N GLY A 13 26.05 5.60 -0.31
CA GLY A 13 26.07 4.22 -0.79
C GLY A 13 24.79 3.75 -1.47
N LEU A 14 23.78 4.62 -1.71
CA LEU A 14 22.67 4.27 -2.57
C LEU A 14 23.16 4.14 -4.03
N THR A 15 22.61 3.14 -4.71
CA THR A 15 22.99 2.78 -6.08
C THR A 15 21.75 2.76 -6.99
N ALA A 16 21.95 2.55 -8.29
CA ALA A 16 20.84 2.30 -9.22
C ALA A 16 20.02 1.06 -8.84
N ALA A 17 20.62 0.12 -8.10
CA ALA A 17 19.96 -1.08 -7.58
C ALA A 17 19.46 -0.89 -6.15
N THR A 18 18.82 0.25 -5.83
CA THR A 18 18.26 0.52 -4.50
C THR A 18 16.77 0.23 -4.47
N VAL A 19 16.31 -0.40 -3.38
CA VAL A 19 14.90 -0.64 -3.06
C VAL A 19 14.49 0.20 -1.87
N ALA A 20 13.48 1.05 -2.04
CA ALA A 20 12.87 1.79 -0.93
C ALA A 20 12.00 0.86 -0.06
N LEU A 21 11.97 1.14 1.24
CA LEU A 21 11.11 0.48 2.23
C LEU A 21 10.41 1.55 3.08
N GLU A 22 9.13 1.34 3.42
CA GLU A 22 8.38 2.28 4.26
C GLU A 22 8.68 2.11 5.76
N SER A 23 8.41 3.14 6.55
CA SER A 23 8.55 3.09 8.01
C SER A 23 7.22 3.02 8.77
N THR A 24 6.06 3.16 8.11
CA THR A 24 4.76 2.98 8.80
C THR A 24 4.63 1.58 9.40
N VAL A 25 5.18 0.55 8.76
CA VAL A 25 5.21 -0.82 9.31
C VAL A 25 6.00 -0.90 10.62
N ILE A 26 6.98 -0.01 10.81
CA ILE A 26 7.82 0.06 12.01
C ILE A 26 7.06 0.71 13.18
N SER A 27 6.49 1.90 12.96
CA SER A 27 5.92 2.70 14.06
C SER A 27 4.43 2.45 14.30
N HIS A 28 3.70 1.90 13.31
CA HIS A 28 2.24 1.76 13.34
C HIS A 28 1.74 0.40 12.86
N GLY A 29 2.62 -0.53 12.51
CA GLY A 29 2.24 -1.84 11.99
C GLY A 29 2.30 -2.94 13.02
N LEU A 30 3.40 -3.06 13.75
CA LEU A 30 3.66 -4.15 14.69
C LEU A 30 4.15 -3.60 16.04
N PRO A 31 3.90 -4.32 17.15
CA PRO A 31 4.46 -3.95 18.46
C PRO A 31 5.98 -4.26 18.52
N TYR A 32 6.68 -3.53 19.38
CA TYR A 32 8.08 -3.85 19.74
C TYR A 32 8.13 -5.22 20.46
N PRO A 33 9.09 -6.10 20.19
CA PRO A 33 10.26 -5.93 19.31
C PRO A 33 10.03 -6.41 17.85
N HIS A 34 8.84 -6.89 17.49
CA HIS A 34 8.58 -7.47 16.17
C HIS A 34 8.74 -6.44 15.04
N ASN A 35 8.41 -5.18 15.29
CA ASN A 35 8.53 -4.09 14.32
C ASN A 35 9.98 -3.86 13.88
N ILE A 36 10.93 -3.75 14.82
CA ILE A 36 12.36 -3.57 14.49
C ILE A 36 12.96 -4.83 13.86
N GLN A 37 12.58 -6.01 14.36
CA GLN A 37 13.04 -7.29 13.80
C GLN A 37 12.63 -7.41 12.33
N LEU A 38 11.38 -7.06 12.00
CA LEU A 38 10.89 -7.06 10.63
C LEU A 38 11.66 -6.06 9.76
N ALA A 39 11.82 -4.81 10.19
CA ALA A 39 12.53 -3.80 9.41
C ALA A 39 13.95 -4.24 9.05
N LEU A 40 14.71 -4.71 10.03
CA LEU A 40 16.06 -5.21 9.81
C LEU A 40 16.10 -6.47 8.93
N ARG A 41 15.09 -7.33 9.04
CA ARG A 41 14.96 -8.53 8.21
C ARG A 41 14.66 -8.20 6.75
N LEU A 42 13.77 -7.23 6.48
CA LEU A 42 13.48 -6.76 5.12
C LEU A 42 14.74 -6.19 4.46
N GLU A 43 15.49 -5.35 5.18
CA GLU A 43 16.77 -4.86 4.69
C GLU A 43 17.79 -5.97 4.42
N ALA A 44 17.87 -6.97 5.31
CA ALA A 44 18.76 -8.13 5.11
C ALA A 44 18.37 -8.94 3.87
N ILE A 45 17.07 -9.13 3.61
CA ILE A 45 16.57 -9.82 2.41
C ILE A 45 17.01 -9.08 1.16
N VAL A 46 16.83 -7.76 1.10
CA VAL A 46 17.25 -6.93 -0.04
C VAL A 46 18.76 -7.04 -0.26
N ARG A 47 19.58 -6.92 0.81
CA ARG A 47 21.05 -7.06 0.72
C ARG A 47 21.48 -8.45 0.24
N THR A 48 20.84 -9.49 0.74
CA THR A 48 21.17 -10.90 0.36
C THR A 48 20.91 -11.15 -1.11
N ARG A 49 20.00 -10.41 -1.73
CA ARG A 49 19.73 -10.48 -3.17
C ARG A 49 20.69 -9.62 -4.01
N GLY A 50 21.61 -8.87 -3.39
CA GLY A 50 22.57 -8.02 -4.07
C GLY A 50 22.10 -6.59 -4.35
N ALA A 51 20.92 -6.22 -3.84
CA ALA A 51 20.40 -4.85 -3.94
C ALA A 51 20.68 -4.05 -2.65
N THR A 52 20.54 -2.74 -2.71
CA THR A 52 20.72 -1.82 -1.58
C THR A 52 19.36 -1.47 -0.98
N PRO A 53 19.07 -1.76 0.30
CA PRO A 53 17.84 -1.29 0.93
C PRO A 53 17.95 0.19 1.33
N ALA A 54 16.85 0.92 1.24
CA ALA A 54 16.73 2.29 1.74
C ALA A 54 15.40 2.42 2.50
N THR A 55 15.42 2.17 3.81
CA THR A 55 14.26 2.46 4.66
C THR A 55 14.10 3.97 4.77
N ILE A 56 12.88 4.50 4.56
CA ILE A 56 12.59 5.94 4.52
C ILE A 56 11.75 6.32 5.73
N GLY A 57 12.17 7.39 6.42
CA GLY A 57 11.45 7.95 7.57
C GLY A 57 11.72 9.43 7.73
N ILE A 58 11.18 10.03 8.78
CA ILE A 58 11.36 11.44 9.12
C ILE A 58 11.86 11.53 10.54
N ILE A 59 13.01 12.17 10.72
CA ILE A 59 13.67 12.34 12.01
C ILE A 59 13.86 13.83 12.27
N GLY A 60 13.25 14.35 13.33
CA GLY A 60 13.38 15.77 13.72
C GLY A 60 12.95 16.75 12.62
N GLY A 61 12.02 16.35 11.73
CA GLY A 61 11.56 17.17 10.61
C GLY A 61 12.45 17.10 9.37
N GLU A 62 13.37 16.15 9.28
CA GLU A 62 14.17 15.87 8.09
C GLU A 62 13.74 14.53 7.49
N ILE A 63 13.46 14.48 6.19
CA ILE A 63 13.17 13.23 5.48
C ILE A 63 14.49 12.53 5.21
N VAL A 64 14.63 11.31 5.72
CA VAL A 64 15.84 10.51 5.59
C VAL A 64 15.55 9.32 4.68
N VAL A 65 16.26 9.23 3.57
CA VAL A 65 16.24 8.10 2.64
C VAL A 65 17.47 7.22 2.93
N GLY A 66 17.23 6.03 3.46
CA GLY A 66 18.27 5.14 3.98
C GLY A 66 18.55 5.40 5.46
N LEU A 67 17.56 5.11 6.32
CA LEU A 67 17.74 5.17 7.77
C LEU A 67 18.84 4.22 8.23
N ASP A 68 19.68 4.67 9.14
CA ASP A 68 20.59 3.79 9.85
C ASP A 68 19.87 2.97 10.94
N ARG A 69 20.58 1.99 11.52
CA ARG A 69 20.01 1.11 12.53
C ARG A 69 19.48 1.87 13.75
N GLY A 70 20.20 2.90 14.21
CA GLY A 70 19.79 3.71 15.36
C GLY A 70 18.51 4.50 15.08
N GLN A 71 18.37 5.02 13.87
CA GLN A 71 17.18 5.73 13.42
C GLN A 71 15.97 4.78 13.26
N ILE A 72 16.19 3.56 12.75
CA ILE A 72 15.14 2.52 12.70
C ILE A 72 14.68 2.16 14.12
N GLU A 73 15.62 1.97 15.06
CA GLU A 73 15.31 1.67 16.46
C GLU A 73 14.58 2.85 17.15
N HIS A 74 14.99 4.08 16.85
CA HIS A 74 14.31 5.27 17.31
C HIS A 74 12.84 5.28 16.85
N LEU A 75 12.55 5.11 15.57
CA LEU A 75 11.18 5.06 15.05
C LEU A 75 10.38 3.86 15.59
N ALA A 76 11.05 2.77 15.97
CA ALA A 76 10.39 1.58 16.53
C ALA A 76 9.96 1.77 17.99
N THR A 77 10.61 2.65 18.73
CA THR A 77 10.44 2.78 20.20
C THR A 77 9.92 4.15 20.64
N ALA A 78 10.15 5.21 19.84
CA ALA A 78 9.73 6.56 20.17
C ALA A 78 8.22 6.71 20.24
N GLN A 79 7.76 7.46 21.26
CA GLN A 79 6.35 7.83 21.36
C GLN A 79 6.05 9.06 20.51
N GLY A 80 4.82 9.15 20.00
CA GLY A 80 4.37 10.33 19.25
C GLY A 80 4.87 10.41 17.80
N VAL A 81 5.52 9.36 17.27
CA VAL A 81 5.87 9.26 15.84
C VAL A 81 4.60 9.37 15.01
N ARG A 82 4.53 10.35 14.12
CA ARG A 82 3.34 10.58 13.31
C ARG A 82 3.30 9.63 12.11
N LYS A 83 2.11 9.13 11.78
CA LYS A 83 1.86 8.49 10.48
C LYS A 83 1.74 9.59 9.43
N VAL A 84 2.71 9.66 8.50
CA VAL A 84 2.87 10.76 7.56
C VAL A 84 2.49 10.31 6.16
N SER A 85 1.41 10.88 5.63
CA SER A 85 1.12 10.89 4.20
C SER A 85 1.50 12.26 3.62
N ARG A 86 1.40 12.44 2.30
CA ARG A 86 1.88 13.66 1.61
C ARG A 86 1.39 14.97 2.23
N ARG A 87 0.11 15.04 2.63
CA ARG A 87 -0.46 16.25 3.27
C ARG A 87 0.14 16.60 4.63
N ASP A 88 0.79 15.62 5.28
CA ASP A 88 1.37 15.81 6.62
C ASP A 88 2.82 16.33 6.57
N LEU A 89 3.48 16.21 5.40
CA LEU A 89 4.86 16.62 5.22
C LEU A 89 5.12 18.06 5.68
N PRO A 90 4.37 19.08 5.23
CA PRO A 90 4.60 20.45 5.69
C PRO A 90 4.51 20.60 7.21
N ILE A 91 3.64 19.82 7.85
CA ILE A 91 3.43 19.89 9.31
C ILE A 91 4.64 19.31 10.06
N VAL A 92 5.10 18.12 9.65
CA VAL A 92 6.21 17.44 10.36
C VAL A 92 7.54 18.16 10.13
N LEU A 93 7.76 18.69 8.92
CA LEU A 93 8.95 19.48 8.60
C LEU A 93 8.99 20.78 9.40
N ALA A 94 7.92 21.58 9.34
CA ALA A 94 7.86 22.86 10.01
C ALA A 94 7.93 22.75 11.55
N ARG A 95 7.40 21.66 12.11
CA ARG A 95 7.39 21.42 13.57
C ARG A 95 8.54 20.53 14.05
N LYS A 96 9.44 20.14 13.16
CA LYS A 96 10.59 19.27 13.46
C LYS A 96 10.19 18.00 14.23
N LEU A 97 9.15 17.32 13.73
CA LEU A 97 8.61 16.11 14.35
C LEU A 97 9.19 14.85 13.70
N ASP A 98 9.13 13.75 14.45
CA ASP A 98 9.37 12.41 13.91
C ASP A 98 8.15 11.90 13.16
N GLY A 99 8.40 11.14 12.09
CA GLY A 99 7.36 10.61 11.24
C GLY A 99 7.70 9.30 10.56
N ALA A 100 6.72 8.41 10.53
CA ALA A 100 6.77 7.18 9.76
C ALA A 100 6.05 7.40 8.42
N THR A 101 6.75 7.11 7.31
CA THR A 101 6.26 7.34 5.96
C THR A 101 5.30 6.24 5.52
N THR A 102 4.14 6.63 4.97
CA THR A 102 3.18 5.73 4.32
C THR A 102 3.65 5.39 2.90
N VAL A 103 2.92 4.51 2.19
CA VAL A 103 3.17 4.22 0.78
C VAL A 103 3.27 5.52 -0.04
N ALA A 104 2.34 6.47 0.14
CA ALA A 104 2.36 7.75 -0.56
C ALA A 104 3.66 8.53 -0.30
N THR A 105 4.02 8.73 0.96
CA THR A 105 5.21 9.54 1.28
C THR A 105 6.50 8.82 0.92
N THR A 106 6.55 7.50 1.08
CA THR A 106 7.71 6.69 0.68
C THR A 106 7.92 6.74 -0.82
N SER A 107 6.86 6.59 -1.63
CA SER A 107 6.90 6.68 -3.09
C SER A 107 7.46 8.04 -3.55
N TRP A 108 6.93 9.12 -3.00
CA TRP A 108 7.39 10.46 -3.31
C TRP A 108 8.85 10.68 -2.93
N ALA A 109 9.24 10.35 -1.70
CA ALA A 109 10.61 10.57 -1.21
C ALA A 109 11.64 9.70 -1.96
N ALA A 110 11.29 8.44 -2.24
CA ALA A 110 12.11 7.53 -3.04
C ALA A 110 12.34 8.09 -4.44
N HIS A 111 11.28 8.57 -5.10
CA HIS A 111 11.39 9.18 -6.43
C HIS A 111 12.27 10.44 -6.41
N GLN A 112 12.13 11.32 -5.40
CA GLN A 112 13.01 12.49 -5.24
C GLN A 112 14.49 12.09 -5.09
N ALA A 113 14.77 10.96 -4.45
CA ALA A 113 16.11 10.41 -4.28
C ALA A 113 16.61 9.61 -5.51
N GLY A 114 15.80 9.50 -6.57
CA GLY A 114 16.15 8.76 -7.79
C GLY A 114 15.97 7.24 -7.68
N ILE A 115 15.32 6.75 -6.62
CA ILE A 115 15.00 5.34 -6.45
C ILE A 115 13.79 4.98 -7.31
N GLN A 116 13.88 3.88 -8.06
CA GLN A 116 12.85 3.46 -9.01
C GLN A 116 11.91 2.38 -8.47
N VAL A 117 12.33 1.63 -7.45
CA VAL A 117 11.57 0.49 -6.90
C VAL A 117 11.31 0.68 -5.41
N PHE A 118 10.07 0.49 -5.01
CA PHE A 118 9.63 0.49 -3.61
C PHE A 118 8.89 -0.82 -3.31
N ALA A 119 9.27 -1.51 -2.24
CA ALA A 119 8.62 -2.73 -1.77
C ALA A 119 7.87 -2.49 -0.46
N THR A 120 6.60 -2.92 -0.42
CA THR A 120 5.70 -2.78 0.74
C THR A 120 4.80 -4.00 0.90
N GLY A 121 4.05 -4.10 1.97
CA GLY A 121 3.07 -5.16 2.18
C GLY A 121 1.88 -5.05 1.25
N GLY A 122 1.25 -3.89 1.21
CA GLY A 122 0.09 -3.60 0.36
C GLY A 122 -0.28 -2.15 0.40
N ILE A 123 -0.84 -1.65 -0.70
CA ILE A 123 -1.28 -0.27 -0.83
C ILE A 123 -2.59 -0.02 -0.07
N GLY A 124 -2.84 1.23 0.26
CA GLY A 124 -4.18 1.72 0.56
C GLY A 124 -5.02 1.81 -0.72
N GLY A 125 -6.32 1.90 -0.57
CA GLY A 125 -7.26 1.95 -1.68
C GLY A 125 -8.53 2.71 -1.30
N VAL A 126 -9.62 2.38 -1.94
CA VAL A 126 -10.96 2.87 -1.62
C VAL A 126 -11.48 2.09 -0.41
N HIS A 127 -11.91 2.79 0.64
CA HIS A 127 -12.50 2.14 1.82
C HIS A 127 -13.90 1.64 1.50
N ARG A 128 -14.26 0.47 2.05
CA ARG A 128 -15.61 -0.06 1.94
C ARG A 128 -16.58 0.92 2.62
N THR A 129 -17.58 1.38 1.89
CA THR A 129 -18.72 2.06 2.49
C THR A 129 -19.55 1.02 3.20
N GLY A 130 -20.06 1.31 4.42
CA GLY A 130 -20.75 0.35 5.30
C GLY A 130 -22.05 -0.32 4.76
N LEU A 131 -22.28 -0.27 3.45
CA LEU A 131 -23.30 -1.06 2.76
C LEU A 131 -22.69 -2.43 2.40
N PRO A 132 -23.30 -3.56 2.78
CA PRO A 132 -22.87 -4.87 2.33
C PRO A 132 -22.76 -4.90 0.81
N ALA A 133 -21.64 -5.40 0.28
CA ALA A 133 -21.40 -5.49 -1.17
C ALA A 133 -22.55 -6.17 -1.93
N GLN A 134 -23.32 -7.04 -1.26
CA GLN A 134 -24.55 -7.67 -1.80
C GLN A 134 -25.72 -6.71 -1.99
N GLN A 135 -25.70 -5.51 -1.43
CA GLN A 135 -26.76 -4.51 -1.62
C GLN A 135 -26.39 -3.42 -2.64
N ALA A 136 -25.09 -3.14 -2.83
CA ALA A 136 -24.64 -2.11 -3.76
C ALA A 136 -25.00 -2.46 -5.23
N TRP A 137 -24.80 -3.70 -5.66
CA TRP A 137 -25.11 -4.11 -7.04
C TRP A 137 -26.60 -4.42 -7.29
N LYS A 138 -27.39 -4.72 -6.23
CA LYS A 138 -28.84 -4.90 -6.37
C LYS A 138 -29.58 -3.60 -6.69
N LEU A 139 -28.97 -2.45 -6.42
CA LEU A 139 -29.54 -1.15 -6.79
C LEU A 139 -29.36 -0.84 -8.28
N GLU A 140 -28.41 -1.45 -8.98
CA GLU A 140 -28.18 -1.25 -10.41
C GLU A 140 -28.97 -2.22 -11.31
N ALA A 141 -29.34 -3.39 -10.82
CA ALA A 141 -30.00 -4.43 -11.61
C ALA A 141 -31.53 -4.44 -11.54
N GLY A 142 -32.14 -3.56 -10.77
CA GLY A 142 -33.59 -3.59 -10.51
C GLY A 142 -34.34 -2.32 -10.86
N SER A 143 -35.02 -2.36 -11.99
CA SER A 143 -36.19 -1.55 -12.36
C SER A 143 -35.98 -0.32 -13.24
N TRP A 144 -35.66 -0.53 -14.50
CA TRP A 144 -36.21 0.28 -15.58
C TRP A 144 -37.55 -0.34 -16.06
N LYS A 145 -38.54 -0.47 -15.19
CA LYS A 145 -39.91 -0.67 -15.60
C LYS A 145 -40.69 0.58 -15.25
N THR A 146 -40.84 1.46 -16.23
CA THR A 146 -41.85 2.52 -16.23
C THR A 146 -43.22 1.86 -16.31
N GLU A 147 -43.90 1.66 -15.20
CA GLU A 147 -45.35 1.62 -15.19
C GLU A 147 -45.88 3.02 -14.92
N ALA A 148 -46.56 3.54 -15.93
CA ALA A 148 -47.25 4.82 -15.84
C ALA A 148 -48.33 4.78 -14.74
N GLY A 149 -48.28 5.75 -13.85
CA GLY A 149 -49.41 6.18 -13.05
C GLY A 149 -49.43 5.69 -11.61
N THR A 150 -48.70 6.36 -10.76
CA THR A 150 -49.18 6.87 -9.43
C THR A 150 -48.02 7.58 -8.74
N THR A 151 -48.14 8.87 -8.55
CA THR A 151 -47.24 9.70 -7.74
C THR A 151 -47.47 9.41 -6.25
N PRO A 152 -46.51 8.88 -5.50
CA PRO A 152 -46.55 9.04 -4.04
C PRO A 152 -45.85 10.36 -3.69
N ALA A 153 -46.60 11.26 -3.11
CA ALA A 153 -46.07 12.42 -2.43
C ALA A 153 -45.34 11.98 -1.17
N SER A 154 -44.02 11.81 -1.26
CA SER A 154 -43.06 12.06 -0.21
C SER A 154 -41.68 12.17 -0.87
N ASN A 155 -41.27 13.41 -1.02
CA ASN A 155 -39.95 13.83 -1.52
C ASN A 155 -38.87 13.47 -0.49
N GLN A 156 -38.60 12.18 -0.32
CA GLN A 156 -37.35 11.65 0.21
C GLN A 156 -36.73 10.82 -0.90
N GLN A 157 -36.22 11.50 -1.90
CA GLN A 157 -35.07 10.97 -2.60
C GLN A 157 -34.06 10.63 -1.48
N PRO A 158 -33.56 9.39 -1.37
CA PRO A 158 -32.32 9.17 -0.69
C PRO A 158 -31.37 10.14 -1.40
N ALA A 159 -30.93 11.18 -0.70
CA ALA A 159 -29.83 11.97 -1.17
C ALA A 159 -28.83 10.92 -1.64
N ALA A 160 -28.55 10.88 -2.93
CA ALA A 160 -27.36 10.23 -3.44
C ALA A 160 -26.26 10.91 -2.66
N SER A 161 -25.98 10.36 -1.47
CA SER A 161 -24.78 10.70 -0.77
C SER A 161 -23.70 10.25 -1.73
N PHE A 162 -23.18 11.19 -2.50
CA PHE A 162 -21.77 11.21 -2.81
C PHE A 162 -21.10 11.27 -1.43
N LEU A 163 -21.22 10.19 -0.67
CA LEU A 163 -20.38 9.91 0.45
C LEU A 163 -19.01 9.93 -0.18
N ALA A 164 -18.28 10.99 0.11
CA ALA A 164 -16.90 11.12 -0.31
C ALA A 164 -16.25 9.82 0.13
N ALA A 165 -16.00 8.91 -0.81
CA ALA A 165 -15.38 7.64 -0.52
C ALA A 165 -14.09 7.98 0.20
N ASP A 166 -13.85 7.38 1.37
CA ASP A 166 -12.58 7.56 2.07
C ASP A 166 -11.52 6.86 1.20
N ILE A 167 -10.76 7.67 0.46
CA ILE A 167 -9.76 7.20 -0.50
C ILE A 167 -8.38 7.41 0.13
N SER A 168 -7.57 6.37 0.14
CA SER A 168 -6.19 6.45 0.61
C SER A 168 -5.38 7.44 -0.25
N ALA A 169 -4.53 8.24 0.41
CA ALA A 169 -3.57 9.09 -0.28
C ALA A 169 -2.55 8.32 -1.14
N ASP A 170 -2.46 7.01 -0.98
CA ASP A 170 -1.58 6.16 -1.77
C ASP A 170 -2.01 6.14 -3.26
N LEU A 171 -3.32 6.16 -3.52
CA LEU A 171 -3.84 6.14 -4.89
C LEU A 171 -3.47 7.40 -5.68
N PRO A 172 -3.78 8.64 -5.21
CA PRO A 172 -3.33 9.86 -5.88
C PRO A 172 -1.81 9.97 -6.01
N GLU A 173 -1.05 9.39 -5.09
CA GLU A 173 0.41 9.39 -5.20
C GLU A 173 0.88 8.48 -6.34
N LEU A 174 0.32 7.27 -6.45
CA LEU A 174 0.60 6.36 -7.56
C LEU A 174 0.24 6.98 -8.91
N ALA A 175 -0.80 7.81 -8.98
CA ALA A 175 -1.21 8.49 -10.21
C ALA A 175 -0.23 9.57 -10.69
N GLN A 176 0.67 10.08 -9.82
CA GLN A 176 1.50 11.24 -10.12
C GLN A 176 3.00 11.03 -9.84
N THR A 177 3.40 9.89 -9.31
CA THR A 177 4.80 9.60 -9.00
C THR A 177 5.25 8.37 -9.78
N PRO A 178 6.19 8.54 -10.73
CA PRO A 178 6.62 7.48 -11.63
C PRO A 178 7.61 6.53 -10.94
N ILE A 179 7.08 5.70 -10.06
CA ILE A 179 7.79 4.69 -9.27
C ILE A 179 7.13 3.33 -9.45
N LEU A 180 7.91 2.25 -9.39
CA LEU A 180 7.43 0.88 -9.40
C LEU A 180 7.21 0.43 -7.96
N VAL A 181 5.96 0.07 -7.59
CA VAL A 181 5.59 -0.38 -6.25
C VAL A 181 5.29 -1.87 -6.27
N VAL A 182 6.08 -2.64 -5.52
CA VAL A 182 5.92 -4.09 -5.35
C VAL A 182 5.16 -4.36 -4.05
N CYS A 183 4.02 -5.04 -4.15
CA CYS A 183 3.15 -5.29 -2.99
C CYS A 183 2.27 -6.54 -3.19
N ALA A 184 1.56 -6.97 -2.16
CA ALA A 184 0.56 -8.05 -2.28
C ALA A 184 -0.85 -7.53 -2.66
N GLY A 185 -0.91 -6.50 -3.50
CA GLY A 185 -2.16 -5.82 -3.88
C GLY A 185 -2.60 -4.76 -2.87
N ALA A 186 -3.89 -4.45 -2.85
CA ALA A 186 -4.46 -3.57 -1.85
C ALA A 186 -4.82 -4.34 -0.57
N LYS A 187 -4.80 -3.66 0.58
CA LYS A 187 -5.12 -4.28 1.87
C LYS A 187 -6.52 -4.92 1.85
N ALA A 188 -6.66 -6.13 2.36
CA ALA A 188 -7.89 -6.95 2.28
C ALA A 188 -9.16 -6.29 2.87
N ILE A 189 -8.99 -5.27 3.72
CA ILE A 189 -10.06 -4.49 4.33
C ILE A 189 -10.73 -3.47 3.39
N LEU A 190 -10.17 -3.29 2.18
CA LEU A 190 -10.56 -2.27 1.21
C LEU A 190 -11.53 -2.81 0.17
N ASP A 191 -12.16 -1.91 -0.57
CA ASP A 191 -12.95 -2.21 -1.76
C ASP A 191 -12.00 -2.42 -2.94
N LEU A 192 -11.71 -3.68 -3.26
CA LEU A 192 -10.74 -4.03 -4.30
C LEU A 192 -11.24 -3.66 -5.71
N PRO A 193 -12.51 -3.94 -6.10
CA PRO A 193 -13.04 -3.50 -7.39
C PRO A 193 -12.94 -1.99 -7.57
N ALA A 194 -13.41 -1.20 -6.60
CA ALA A 194 -13.35 0.27 -6.67
C ALA A 194 -11.91 0.79 -6.67
N THR A 195 -10.99 0.08 -6.01
CA THR A 195 -9.57 0.43 -6.02
C THR A 195 -8.93 0.20 -7.39
N LEU A 196 -9.23 -0.92 -8.07
CA LEU A 196 -8.75 -1.19 -9.42
C LEU A 196 -9.31 -0.21 -10.43
N GLU A 197 -10.61 0.07 -10.38
CA GLU A 197 -11.27 1.07 -11.24
C GLU A 197 -10.63 2.45 -11.08
N TRP A 198 -10.29 2.83 -9.84
CA TRP A 198 -9.59 4.08 -9.57
C TRP A 198 -8.19 4.11 -10.21
N LEU A 199 -7.43 3.01 -10.09
CA LEU A 199 -6.08 2.89 -10.65
C LEU A 199 -6.13 2.95 -12.18
N GLU A 200 -7.07 2.24 -12.83
CA GLU A 200 -7.31 2.28 -14.27
C GLU A 200 -7.61 3.71 -14.75
N THR A 201 -8.59 4.37 -14.13
CA THR A 201 -8.99 5.74 -14.47
C THR A 201 -7.82 6.72 -14.43
N HIS A 202 -6.83 6.49 -13.56
CA HIS A 202 -5.67 7.35 -13.39
C HIS A 202 -4.41 6.85 -14.10
N GLY A 203 -4.53 5.83 -14.96
CA GLY A 203 -3.45 5.32 -15.81
C GLY A 203 -2.36 4.55 -15.09
N VAL A 204 -2.63 4.04 -13.88
CA VAL A 204 -1.69 3.21 -13.12
C VAL A 204 -1.79 1.77 -13.59
N THR A 205 -0.77 1.28 -14.28
CA THR A 205 -0.72 -0.12 -14.76
C THR A 205 -0.55 -1.08 -13.59
N VAL A 206 -1.39 -2.12 -13.54
CA VAL A 206 -1.36 -3.19 -12.54
C VAL A 206 -0.80 -4.47 -13.15
N VAL A 207 0.40 -4.86 -12.72
CA VAL A 207 1.10 -6.07 -13.19
C VAL A 207 0.94 -7.18 -12.16
N GLY A 208 0.48 -8.36 -12.58
CA GLY A 208 0.49 -9.58 -11.78
C GLY A 208 1.82 -10.31 -11.93
N TYR A 209 2.59 -10.45 -10.86
CA TYR A 209 3.83 -11.21 -10.88
C TYR A 209 3.56 -12.70 -10.67
N GLY A 210 3.70 -13.48 -11.74
CA GLY A 210 3.38 -14.92 -11.75
C GLY A 210 1.90 -15.24 -11.62
N THR A 211 1.00 -14.26 -11.89
CA THR A 211 -0.44 -14.43 -11.75
C THR A 211 -1.22 -13.58 -12.73
N ASP A 212 -2.39 -14.06 -13.17
CA ASP A 212 -3.38 -13.30 -13.96
C ASP A 212 -4.44 -12.65 -13.08
N ARG A 213 -4.35 -12.86 -11.74
CA ARG A 213 -5.32 -12.37 -10.76
C ARG A 213 -4.70 -11.35 -9.83
N PHE A 214 -5.50 -10.35 -9.47
CA PHE A 214 -5.13 -9.37 -8.45
C PHE A 214 -5.17 -10.02 -7.07
N PRO A 215 -4.07 -10.07 -6.31
CA PRO A 215 -4.07 -10.65 -4.97
C PRO A 215 -4.79 -9.73 -3.97
N ALA A 216 -5.45 -10.34 -3.01
CA ALA A 216 -6.21 -9.67 -1.95
C ALA A 216 -5.43 -9.61 -0.63
N PHE A 217 -4.16 -9.21 -0.67
CA PHE A 217 -3.25 -9.10 0.48
C PHE A 217 -2.97 -10.45 1.14
N TYR A 218 -3.91 -10.97 1.93
CA TYR A 218 -3.78 -12.28 2.58
C TYR A 218 -4.10 -13.46 1.65
N ASN A 219 -4.86 -13.20 0.59
CA ASN A 219 -5.31 -14.22 -0.34
C ASN A 219 -4.64 -14.01 -1.70
N ARG A 220 -4.26 -15.10 -2.33
CA ARG A 220 -3.54 -15.12 -3.61
C ARG A 220 -4.42 -14.67 -4.79
N ASP A 221 -5.73 -14.83 -4.67
CA ASP A 221 -6.71 -14.53 -5.71
C ASP A 221 -7.92 -13.79 -5.12
N SER A 222 -8.22 -12.61 -5.63
CA SER A 222 -9.43 -11.84 -5.31
C SER A 222 -10.60 -12.12 -6.26
N GLY A 223 -10.41 -12.94 -7.29
CA GLY A 223 -11.36 -13.11 -8.40
C GLY A 223 -11.28 -12.01 -9.46
N LEU A 224 -10.50 -10.94 -9.23
CA LEU A 224 -10.35 -9.81 -10.14
C LEU A 224 -9.12 -10.02 -11.05
N PRO A 225 -9.17 -9.62 -12.34
CA PRO A 225 -8.00 -9.71 -13.22
C PRO A 225 -6.98 -8.63 -12.92
N VAL A 226 -5.77 -8.80 -13.46
CA VAL A 226 -4.76 -7.74 -13.60
C VAL A 226 -4.67 -7.32 -15.08
N ASP A 227 -4.06 -6.16 -15.36
CA ASP A 227 -3.92 -5.67 -16.74
C ASP A 227 -2.97 -6.54 -17.57
N VAL A 228 -1.89 -7.01 -16.93
CA VAL A 228 -0.87 -7.83 -17.57
C VAL A 228 -0.18 -8.73 -16.55
N ARG A 229 0.15 -9.95 -16.96
CA ARG A 229 1.01 -10.86 -16.22
C ARG A 229 2.46 -10.69 -16.66
N ALA A 230 3.36 -10.76 -15.71
CA ALA A 230 4.80 -10.90 -15.92
C ALA A 230 5.33 -12.04 -15.06
N ASP A 231 6.15 -12.92 -15.63
CA ASP A 231 6.66 -14.10 -14.93
C ASP A 231 8.12 -13.93 -14.46
N THR A 232 8.80 -12.89 -14.95
CA THR A 232 10.21 -12.63 -14.60
C THR A 232 10.45 -11.16 -14.21
N PRO A 233 11.50 -10.86 -13.44
CA PRO A 233 11.91 -9.50 -13.13
C PRO A 233 12.24 -8.68 -14.38
N GLU A 234 12.79 -9.31 -15.42
CA GLU A 234 13.17 -8.68 -16.69
C GLU A 234 11.94 -8.22 -17.47
N GLU A 235 10.85 -9.00 -17.48
CA GLU A 235 9.57 -8.61 -18.08
C GLU A 235 8.97 -7.39 -17.39
N VAL A 236 8.95 -7.38 -16.05
CA VAL A 236 8.52 -6.22 -15.26
C VAL A 236 9.39 -5.00 -15.56
N ALA A 237 10.71 -5.18 -15.60
CA ALA A 237 11.64 -4.10 -15.93
C ALA A 237 11.41 -3.55 -17.34
N ALA A 238 11.09 -4.40 -18.32
CA ALA A 238 10.78 -3.98 -19.68
C ALA A 238 9.50 -3.14 -19.75
N LEU A 239 8.43 -3.55 -19.04
CA LEU A 239 7.17 -2.80 -18.93
C LEU A 239 7.42 -1.41 -18.31
N PHE A 240 8.14 -1.35 -17.19
CA PHE A 240 8.42 -0.09 -16.52
C PHE A 240 9.28 0.85 -17.36
N ARG A 241 10.33 0.34 -18.06
CA ARG A 241 11.11 1.14 -18.99
C ARG A 241 10.27 1.69 -20.14
N ALA A 242 9.33 0.90 -20.68
CA ALA A 242 8.42 1.37 -21.72
C ALA A 242 7.57 2.54 -21.22
N GLN A 243 6.99 2.42 -20.02
CA GLN A 243 6.23 3.49 -19.36
C GLN A 243 7.09 4.75 -19.15
N ARG A 244 8.33 4.59 -18.68
CA ARG A 244 9.26 5.71 -18.47
C ARG A 244 9.64 6.42 -19.78
N ARG A 245 9.81 5.66 -20.87
CA ARG A 245 10.10 6.23 -22.21
C ARG A 245 8.93 7.02 -22.78
N LEU A 246 7.71 6.68 -22.43
CA LEU A 246 6.50 7.44 -22.78
C LEU A 246 6.37 8.74 -21.97
N GLY A 247 7.16 8.93 -20.93
CA GLY A 247 7.08 10.12 -20.05
C GLY A 247 5.83 10.17 -19.19
N LEU A 248 5.16 9.05 -18.98
CA LEU A 248 3.95 8.99 -18.15
C LEU A 248 4.30 9.30 -16.68
N PRO A 249 3.52 10.16 -16.02
CA PRO A 249 3.81 10.60 -14.65
C PRO A 249 3.39 9.59 -13.58
N CYS A 250 2.56 8.60 -13.93
CA CYS A 250 2.05 7.62 -12.98
C CYS A 250 3.09 6.55 -12.61
N GLY A 251 2.87 5.90 -11.49
CA GLY A 251 3.59 4.71 -11.08
C GLY A 251 3.11 3.44 -11.79
N MET A 252 3.76 2.32 -11.46
CA MET A 252 3.37 0.98 -11.85
C MET A 252 3.22 0.13 -10.59
N LEU A 253 2.11 -0.60 -10.49
CA LEU A 253 1.85 -1.48 -9.36
C LEU A 253 2.16 -2.93 -9.77
N VAL A 254 3.14 -3.55 -9.12
CA VAL A 254 3.48 -4.96 -9.30
C VAL A 254 2.91 -5.74 -8.12
N THR A 255 1.94 -6.59 -8.40
CA THR A 255 1.23 -7.32 -7.37
C THR A 255 1.74 -8.76 -7.30
N VAL A 256 2.24 -9.13 -6.12
CA VAL A 256 2.90 -10.41 -5.85
C VAL A 256 2.02 -11.21 -4.88
N PRO A 257 1.48 -12.36 -5.27
CA PRO A 257 0.71 -13.20 -4.37
C PRO A 257 1.54 -13.65 -3.16
N ILE A 258 0.91 -13.72 -2.00
CA ILE A 258 1.52 -14.32 -0.81
C ILE A 258 2.02 -15.74 -1.14
N PRO A 259 3.16 -16.21 -0.60
CA PRO A 259 3.58 -17.60 -0.79
C PRO A 259 2.50 -18.58 -0.31
N ALA A 260 2.25 -19.62 -1.09
CA ALA A 260 1.09 -20.49 -0.92
C ALA A 260 1.03 -21.16 0.48
N GLU A 261 2.21 -21.47 1.04
CA GLU A 261 2.34 -22.08 2.37
C GLU A 261 1.96 -21.14 3.54
N PHE A 262 1.83 -19.84 3.27
CA PHE A 262 1.45 -18.82 4.26
C PHE A 262 0.05 -18.24 4.01
N GLU A 263 -0.63 -18.69 2.95
CA GLU A 263 -1.99 -18.26 2.67
C GLU A 263 -2.95 -18.78 3.74
N PRO A 264 -3.63 -17.92 4.50
CA PRO A 264 -4.61 -18.35 5.48
C PRO A 264 -5.92 -18.79 4.81
N PRO A 265 -6.75 -19.60 5.49
CA PRO A 265 -8.08 -19.95 4.99
C PRO A 265 -8.91 -18.69 4.71
N VAL A 266 -9.48 -18.60 3.50
CA VAL A 266 -10.25 -17.43 3.03
C VAL A 266 -11.41 -17.12 3.97
N GLU A 267 -12.19 -18.13 4.34
CA GLU A 267 -13.37 -17.98 5.19
C GLU A 267 -13.02 -17.43 6.58
N GLN A 268 -11.86 -17.84 7.12
CA GLN A 268 -11.38 -17.34 8.41
C GLN A 268 -11.02 -15.86 8.32
N MET A 269 -10.36 -15.46 7.22
CA MET A 269 -9.96 -14.07 7.01
C MET A 269 -11.18 -13.18 6.77
N ASP A 270 -12.12 -13.61 5.93
CA ASP A 270 -13.33 -12.86 5.63
C ASP A 270 -14.20 -12.65 6.88
N ALA A 271 -14.34 -13.66 7.71
CA ALA A 271 -15.06 -13.54 8.98
C ALA A 271 -14.37 -12.54 9.93
N ALA A 272 -13.06 -12.63 10.08
CA ALA A 272 -12.29 -11.74 10.95
C ALA A 272 -12.32 -10.29 10.45
N ILE A 273 -12.18 -10.06 9.14
CA ILE A 273 -12.24 -8.73 8.53
C ILE A 273 -13.65 -8.13 8.70
N SER A 274 -14.70 -8.91 8.44
CA SER A 274 -16.08 -8.46 8.59
C SER A 274 -16.40 -8.06 10.03
N GLN A 275 -15.95 -8.85 11.00
CA GLN A 275 -16.11 -8.54 12.42
C GLN A 275 -15.35 -7.28 12.81
N ALA A 276 -14.08 -7.14 12.39
CA ALA A 276 -13.26 -5.98 12.71
C ALA A 276 -13.85 -4.68 12.12
N LEU A 277 -14.39 -4.74 10.89
CA LEU A 277 -15.09 -3.61 10.26
C LEU A 277 -16.33 -3.18 11.05
N ALA A 278 -17.17 -4.13 11.46
CA ALA A 278 -18.35 -3.85 12.28
C ALA A 278 -17.99 -3.22 13.63
N GLU A 279 -16.92 -3.71 14.28
CA GLU A 279 -16.42 -3.14 15.53
C GLU A 279 -15.86 -1.72 15.35
N ALA A 280 -15.14 -1.46 14.25
CA ALA A 280 -14.63 -0.12 13.92
C ALA A 280 -15.77 0.88 13.71
N GLU A 281 -16.82 0.46 13.00
CA GLU A 281 -18.01 1.29 12.78
C GLU A 281 -18.73 1.60 14.08
N ALA A 282 -18.96 0.60 14.92
CA ALA A 282 -19.61 0.75 16.24
C ALA A 282 -18.84 1.71 17.17
N GLN A 283 -17.49 1.74 17.06
CA GLN A 283 -16.62 2.63 17.84
C GLN A 283 -16.36 3.98 17.16
N GLY A 284 -16.92 4.23 15.97
CA GLY A 284 -16.71 5.46 15.22
C GLY A 284 -15.27 5.68 14.73
N ILE A 285 -14.47 4.61 14.59
CA ILE A 285 -13.06 4.69 14.16
C ILE A 285 -13.00 4.94 12.67
N ARG A 286 -12.38 6.05 12.26
CA ARG A 286 -12.30 6.49 10.86
C ARG A 286 -10.93 7.08 10.51
N GLY A 287 -10.66 7.30 9.21
CA GLY A 287 -9.48 7.97 8.71
C GLY A 287 -8.18 7.23 9.08
N LYS A 288 -7.15 7.96 9.52
CA LYS A 288 -5.80 7.40 9.76
C LYS A 288 -5.74 6.29 10.80
N SER A 289 -6.67 6.26 11.75
CA SER A 289 -6.74 5.26 12.83
C SER A 289 -7.40 3.95 12.40
N LEU A 290 -8.14 3.95 11.29
CA LEU A 290 -8.91 2.79 10.85
C LEU A 290 -8.02 1.61 10.47
N THR A 291 -7.06 1.81 9.57
CA THR A 291 -6.17 0.73 9.12
C THR A 291 -5.38 0.08 10.26
N PRO A 292 -4.70 0.83 11.17
CA PRO A 292 -4.01 0.23 12.32
C PRO A 292 -4.96 -0.57 13.23
N PHE A 293 -6.14 -0.04 13.51
CA PHE A 293 -7.15 -0.74 14.31
C PHE A 293 -7.57 -2.07 13.65
N LEU A 294 -7.92 -2.05 12.36
CA LEU A 294 -8.37 -3.24 11.65
C LEU A 294 -7.28 -4.32 11.57
N LEU A 295 -6.02 -3.94 11.30
CA LEU A 295 -4.90 -4.89 11.26
C LEU A 295 -4.66 -5.54 12.64
N ALA A 296 -4.67 -4.75 13.70
CA ALA A 296 -4.52 -5.27 15.06
C ALA A 296 -5.68 -6.21 15.42
N ARG A 297 -6.92 -5.78 15.14
CA ARG A 297 -8.10 -6.57 15.48
C ARG A 297 -8.21 -7.88 14.70
N VAL A 298 -7.89 -7.86 13.39
CA VAL A 298 -7.82 -9.07 12.57
C VAL A 298 -6.74 -10.01 13.09
N SER A 299 -5.57 -9.49 13.53
CA SER A 299 -4.53 -10.32 14.14
C SER A 299 -5.01 -11.04 15.41
N GLU A 300 -5.71 -10.33 16.30
CA GLU A 300 -6.30 -10.92 17.50
C GLU A 300 -7.33 -12.01 17.16
N LEU A 301 -8.27 -11.71 16.25
CA LEU A 301 -9.35 -12.62 15.84
C LEU A 301 -8.82 -13.88 15.15
N THR A 302 -7.72 -13.79 14.44
CA THR A 302 -7.09 -14.90 13.72
C THR A 302 -6.00 -15.62 14.53
N LYS A 303 -5.78 -15.25 15.80
CA LYS A 303 -4.72 -15.82 16.66
C LYS A 303 -3.36 -15.79 15.95
N GLU A 304 -2.97 -14.61 15.48
CA GLU A 304 -1.72 -14.33 14.78
C GLU A 304 -1.51 -15.01 13.41
N VAL A 305 -2.49 -15.74 12.90
CA VAL A 305 -2.40 -16.31 11.53
C VAL A 305 -2.19 -15.21 10.51
N SER A 306 -2.96 -14.12 10.60
CA SER A 306 -2.80 -12.95 9.73
C SER A 306 -1.47 -12.23 9.93
N LEU A 307 -0.89 -12.24 11.14
CA LEU A 307 0.43 -11.68 11.39
C LEU A 307 1.51 -12.47 10.64
N ARG A 308 1.49 -13.80 10.72
CA ARG A 308 2.44 -14.65 9.99
C ARG A 308 2.31 -14.47 8.47
N ALA A 309 1.08 -14.39 7.98
CA ALA A 309 0.81 -14.08 6.58
C ALA A 309 1.38 -12.72 6.16
N ASN A 310 1.16 -11.68 6.98
CA ASN A 310 1.68 -10.33 6.73
C ASN A 310 3.23 -10.29 6.70
N LEU A 311 3.89 -10.99 7.61
CA LEU A 311 5.35 -11.10 7.60
C LEU A 311 5.84 -11.78 6.32
N ALA A 312 5.23 -12.89 5.93
CA ALA A 312 5.61 -13.66 4.75
C ALA A 312 5.44 -12.86 3.45
N LEU A 313 4.31 -12.15 3.28
CA LEU A 313 4.11 -11.32 2.08
C LEU A 313 5.08 -10.14 2.01
N LEU A 314 5.40 -9.48 3.14
CA LEU A 314 6.38 -8.39 3.19
C LEU A 314 7.78 -8.87 2.77
N GLU A 315 8.22 -10.01 3.30
CA GLU A 315 9.50 -10.63 2.97
C GLU A 315 9.57 -11.03 1.49
N ASN A 316 8.49 -11.62 0.97
CA ASN A 316 8.40 -11.99 -0.44
C ASN A 316 8.43 -10.76 -1.37
N ASN A 317 7.70 -9.70 -1.03
CA ASN A 317 7.69 -8.46 -1.80
C ASN A 317 9.06 -7.76 -1.79
N ALA A 318 9.76 -7.74 -0.65
CA ALA A 318 11.12 -7.21 -0.56
C ALA A 318 12.10 -8.00 -1.44
N ARG A 319 11.97 -9.34 -1.47
CA ARG A 319 12.76 -10.23 -2.34
C ARG A 319 12.50 -9.93 -3.82
N VAL A 320 11.24 -9.89 -4.24
CA VAL A 320 10.87 -9.61 -5.63
C VAL A 320 11.26 -8.19 -6.02
N GLY A 321 11.08 -7.19 -5.13
CA GLY A 321 11.53 -5.83 -5.34
C GLY A 321 13.04 -5.73 -5.59
N ALA A 322 13.84 -6.50 -4.85
CA ALA A 322 15.29 -6.56 -5.06
C ALA A 322 15.65 -7.19 -6.42
N GLU A 323 14.97 -8.25 -6.83
CA GLU A 323 15.19 -8.90 -8.13
C GLU A 323 14.83 -7.97 -9.30
N ILE A 324 13.70 -7.27 -9.21
CA ILE A 324 13.27 -6.29 -10.23
C ILE A 324 14.24 -5.11 -10.32
N THR A 325 14.70 -4.57 -9.19
CA THR A 325 15.64 -3.43 -9.21
C THR A 325 16.98 -3.80 -9.84
N LEU A 326 17.46 -5.02 -9.64
CA LEU A 326 18.67 -5.54 -10.30
C LEU A 326 18.47 -5.66 -11.82
N ALA A 327 17.32 -6.18 -12.25
CA ALA A 327 16.96 -6.23 -13.67
C ALA A 327 16.85 -4.84 -14.31
N LEU A 328 16.44 -3.82 -13.55
CA LEU A 328 16.43 -2.43 -14.00
C LEU A 328 17.85 -1.82 -14.09
N ALA A 329 18.73 -2.16 -13.16
CA ALA A 329 20.07 -1.59 -13.07
C ALA A 329 21.09 -2.26 -14.03
N GLY A 330 20.88 -3.52 -14.39
CA GLY A 330 21.81 -4.33 -15.19
C GLY A 330 21.68 -4.19 -16.70
N SER A 331 20.92 -3.22 -17.20
CA SER A 331 20.56 -3.08 -18.63
C SER A 331 21.07 -1.78 -19.23
#